data_48edeeee1ccf5085dfd13ce5c2e6f4f6
#
_entry.id   48edeeee1ccf5085dfd13ce5c2e6f4f6
#
_cell.length_a   1.000
_cell.length_b   1.000
_cell.length_c   1.000
_cell.angle_alpha   90.00
_cell.angle_beta   90.00
_cell.angle_gamma   90.00
#
_symmetry.space_group_name_H-M   'P 1'
#
loop_
_entity.id
_entity.type
_entity.pdbx_description
1 polymer ?
#
loop_
_entity_poly.entity_id
_entity_poly.type
_entity_poly.pdbx_seq_one_letter_code
_entity_poly.pdbx_strand_id
1 'polypeptide(L)'
;LIGPYGKGKSHLLLMLLATLTLENNAKNDSLMLELENKIKKVDVGVQKKVAKAYGQKKYLPVLIMTTQGDLNQAFLVGLNDALKREKLTNITPDTFYTYAVTTINRWKKDYPDTYSSLSKLLKEQKMSVSRLISELKNCDESALDIFKNIYPALTSGSEFNPLVSSEVLP
;
A
#
# COMPACT_ATOMS: atom_id res chain seq x y z
N LEU A 1 -1.74 19.92 1.70
CA LEU A 1 -2.01 20.89 2.76
C LEU A 1 -0.70 21.35 3.37
N ILE A 2 -0.29 22.59 3.08
CA ILE A 2 0.89 23.24 3.65
C ILE A 2 0.41 24.29 4.66
N GLY A 3 1.04 24.37 5.82
CA GLY A 3 0.70 25.35 6.84
C GLY A 3 1.36 25.07 8.19
N PRO A 4 1.40 26.02 9.12
CA PRO A 4 2.05 25.85 10.41
C PRO A 4 1.40 24.73 11.23
N TYR A 5 2.19 24.18 12.16
CA TYR A 5 1.74 23.13 13.08
C TYR A 5 0.52 23.61 13.91
N GLY A 6 -0.38 22.69 14.24
CA GLY A 6 -1.53 23.00 15.11
C GLY A 6 -2.73 23.72 14.46
N LYS A 7 -2.71 24.01 13.15
CA LYS A 7 -3.78 24.75 12.46
C LYS A 7 -4.90 23.90 11.85
N GLY A 8 -5.20 22.74 12.43
CA GLY A 8 -6.37 21.95 12.05
C GLY A 8 -6.24 21.11 10.76
N LYS A 9 -5.04 20.98 10.15
CA LYS A 9 -4.84 20.19 8.92
C LYS A 9 -5.29 18.74 9.05
N SER A 10 -4.95 18.09 10.15
CA SER A 10 -5.34 16.70 10.43
C SER A 10 -6.86 16.57 10.59
N HIS A 11 -7.52 17.53 11.22
CA HIS A 11 -8.99 17.55 11.32
C HIS A 11 -9.65 17.67 9.96
N LEU A 12 -9.12 18.53 9.08
CA LEU A 12 -9.63 18.67 7.71
C LEU A 12 -9.47 17.38 6.91
N LEU A 13 -8.33 16.70 7.02
CA LEU A 13 -8.10 15.40 6.38
C LEU A 13 -9.07 14.33 6.89
N LEU A 14 -9.25 14.25 8.22
CA LEU A 14 -10.20 13.29 8.81
C LEU A 14 -11.64 13.57 8.38
N MET A 15 -12.03 14.85 8.29
CA MET A 15 -13.35 15.25 7.82
C MET A 15 -13.56 14.87 6.35
N LEU A 16 -12.58 15.13 5.48
CA LEU A 16 -12.63 14.71 4.08
C LEU A 16 -12.72 13.19 3.95
N LEU A 17 -11.89 12.48 4.70
CA LEU A 17 -11.91 11.02 4.72
C LEU A 17 -13.28 10.49 5.13
N ALA A 18 -13.85 11.00 6.23
CA ALA A 18 -15.18 10.64 6.68
C ALA A 18 -16.25 10.91 5.61
N THR A 19 -16.23 12.09 4.98
CA THR A 19 -17.20 12.44 3.91
C THR A 19 -17.13 11.48 2.72
N LEU A 20 -15.93 10.99 2.39
CA LEU A 20 -15.71 10.16 1.19
C LEU A 20 -15.86 8.66 1.44
N THR A 21 -15.78 8.20 2.71
CA THR A 21 -15.69 6.76 3.04
C THR A 21 -16.77 6.24 3.96
N LEU A 22 -17.47 7.10 4.72
CA LEU A 22 -18.54 6.65 5.61
C LEU A 22 -19.73 6.13 4.80
N GLU A 23 -20.24 4.99 5.24
CA GLU A 23 -21.48 4.43 4.70
C GLU A 23 -22.69 5.17 5.23
N ASN A 24 -23.74 5.27 4.40
CA ASN A 24 -25.02 5.84 4.82
C ASN A 24 -25.69 4.91 5.83
N ASN A 25 -25.80 5.40 7.05
CA ASN A 25 -26.60 4.79 8.11
C ASN A 25 -27.01 5.88 9.10
N ALA A 26 -28.05 5.63 9.91
CA ALA A 26 -28.64 6.63 10.80
C ALA A 26 -27.63 7.38 11.69
N LYS A 27 -26.58 6.69 12.16
CA LYS A 27 -25.54 7.31 12.98
C LYS A 27 -24.65 8.24 12.16
N ASN A 28 -24.19 7.79 11.02
CA ASN A 28 -23.29 8.56 10.14
C ASN A 28 -24.05 9.73 9.50
N ASP A 29 -25.31 9.52 9.11
CA ASP A 29 -26.17 10.56 8.57
C ASP A 29 -26.39 11.70 9.55
N SER A 30 -26.60 11.39 10.83
CA SER A 30 -26.71 12.39 11.89
C SER A 30 -25.42 13.21 12.06
N LEU A 31 -24.25 12.56 12.07
CA LEU A 31 -22.95 13.21 12.16
C LEU A 31 -22.67 14.09 10.93
N MET A 32 -22.99 13.61 9.74
CA MET A 32 -22.82 14.37 8.50
C MET A 32 -23.74 15.57 8.42
N LEU A 33 -24.98 15.45 8.89
CA LEU A 33 -25.93 16.58 8.96
C LEU A 33 -25.41 17.68 9.91
N GLU A 34 -24.86 17.29 11.08
CA GLU A 34 -24.23 18.24 11.99
C GLU A 34 -23.03 18.96 11.34
N LEU A 35 -22.17 18.22 10.63
CA LEU A 35 -21.04 18.77 9.90
C LEU A 35 -21.51 19.74 8.80
N GLU A 36 -22.50 19.34 7.99
CA GLU A 36 -23.09 20.18 6.95
C GLU A 36 -23.66 21.48 7.49
N ASN A 37 -24.36 21.42 8.64
CA ASN A 37 -24.89 22.61 9.31
C ASN A 37 -23.78 23.57 9.78
N LYS A 38 -22.65 23.03 10.24
CA LYS A 38 -21.47 23.84 10.62
C LYS A 38 -20.82 24.49 9.37
N ILE A 39 -20.64 23.72 8.29
CA ILE A 39 -20.05 24.22 7.05
C ILE A 39 -20.97 25.28 6.41
N LYS A 40 -22.29 25.06 6.39
CA LYS A 40 -23.29 25.97 5.82
C LYS A 40 -23.19 27.39 6.43
N LYS A 41 -22.83 27.50 7.70
CA LYS A 41 -22.63 28.79 8.39
C LYS A 41 -21.42 29.57 7.85
N VAL A 42 -20.46 28.88 7.22
CA VAL A 42 -19.22 29.47 6.69
C VAL A 42 -19.31 29.62 5.18
N ASP A 43 -19.72 28.57 4.46
CA ASP A 43 -19.81 28.55 3.01
C ASP A 43 -20.87 27.55 2.52
N VAL A 44 -21.94 28.08 1.93
CA VAL A 44 -23.05 27.26 1.38
C VAL A 44 -22.60 26.45 0.15
N GLY A 45 -21.66 26.96 -0.65
CA GLY A 45 -21.15 26.26 -1.83
C GLY A 45 -20.35 25.02 -1.45
N VAL A 46 -19.50 25.15 -0.44
CA VAL A 46 -18.73 24.01 0.12
C VAL A 46 -19.69 22.99 0.76
N GLN A 47 -20.70 23.45 1.52
CA GLN A 47 -21.70 22.55 2.11
C GLN A 47 -22.39 21.69 1.04
N LYS A 48 -22.84 22.30 -0.07
CA LYS A 48 -23.48 21.56 -1.16
C LYS A 48 -22.57 20.50 -1.79
N LYS A 49 -21.26 20.79 -1.93
CA LYS A 49 -20.27 19.83 -2.45
C LYS A 49 -20.06 18.67 -1.49
N VAL A 50 -19.98 18.92 -0.18
CA VAL A 50 -19.83 17.91 0.87
C VAL A 50 -21.08 17.01 0.90
N ALA A 51 -22.28 17.59 0.94
CA ALA A 51 -23.54 16.85 0.88
C ALA A 51 -23.65 15.95 -0.37
N LYS A 52 -23.21 16.48 -1.53
CA LYS A 52 -23.20 15.71 -2.77
C LYS A 52 -22.16 14.57 -2.77
N ALA A 53 -21.03 14.74 -2.10
CA ALA A 53 -19.99 13.72 -2.04
C ALA A 53 -20.35 12.58 -1.08
N TYR A 54 -21.03 12.90 0.02
CA TYR A 54 -21.44 11.92 1.01
C TYR A 54 -22.46 10.92 0.44
N GLY A 55 -22.15 9.64 0.58
CA GLY A 55 -23.08 8.55 0.24
C GLY A 55 -23.32 8.27 -1.24
N GLN A 56 -22.80 9.08 -2.17
CA GLN A 56 -23.01 8.84 -3.60
C GLN A 56 -22.03 7.84 -4.21
N LYS A 57 -20.81 7.74 -3.69
CA LYS A 57 -19.77 6.85 -4.19
C LYS A 57 -18.93 6.34 -3.03
N LYS A 58 -18.58 5.06 -3.07
CA LYS A 58 -17.51 4.55 -2.24
C LYS A 58 -16.16 4.95 -2.84
N TYR A 59 -15.36 5.67 -2.07
CA TYR A 59 -13.97 5.96 -2.40
C TYR A 59 -13.06 5.03 -1.60
N LEU A 60 -12.01 4.56 -2.24
CA LEU A 60 -10.98 3.76 -1.60
C LEU A 60 -9.89 4.69 -1.06
N PRO A 61 -9.80 4.91 0.27
CA PRO A 61 -8.73 5.74 0.82
C PRO A 61 -7.41 4.99 0.81
N VAL A 62 -6.44 5.52 0.07
CA VAL A 62 -5.07 5.02 0.04
C VAL A 62 -4.24 5.85 1.00
N LEU A 63 -3.81 5.23 2.10
CA LEU A 63 -2.96 5.87 3.11
C LEU A 63 -1.51 5.55 2.82
N ILE A 64 -0.71 6.57 2.55
CA ILE A 64 0.72 6.44 2.29
C ILE A 64 1.47 6.78 3.57
N MET A 65 2.19 5.81 4.12
CA MET A 65 3.09 6.02 5.24
C MET A 65 4.47 6.40 4.70
N THR A 66 5.01 7.51 5.14
CA THR A 66 6.19 8.18 4.56
C THR A 66 7.55 7.58 4.95
N THR A 67 7.61 6.36 5.42
CA THR A 67 8.87 5.71 5.81
C THR A 67 9.62 5.08 4.64
N GLN A 68 9.03 5.03 3.44
CA GLN A 68 9.65 4.41 2.27
C GLN A 68 10.29 5.47 1.38
N GLY A 69 11.55 5.21 0.95
CA GLY A 69 12.33 6.13 0.13
C GLY A 69 11.78 6.36 -1.28
N ASP A 70 10.98 5.41 -1.81
CA ASP A 70 10.34 5.51 -3.14
C ASP A 70 8.84 5.77 -3.01
N LEU A 71 8.39 6.92 -3.50
CA LEU A 71 6.98 7.34 -3.46
C LEU A 71 6.07 6.38 -4.25
N ASN A 72 6.54 5.84 -5.38
CA ASN A 72 5.75 4.91 -6.18
C ASN A 72 5.51 3.62 -5.41
N GLN A 73 6.54 3.10 -4.73
CA GLN A 73 6.41 1.91 -3.88
C GLN A 73 5.52 2.18 -2.67
N ALA A 74 5.68 3.32 -2.02
CA ALA A 74 4.83 3.73 -0.91
C ALA A 74 3.34 3.80 -1.33
N PHE A 75 3.06 4.33 -2.52
CA PHE A 75 1.72 4.36 -3.09
C PHE A 75 1.19 2.95 -3.39
N LEU A 76 1.97 2.09 -4.04
CA LEU A 76 1.57 0.72 -4.38
C LEU A 76 1.30 -0.13 -3.13
N VAL A 77 2.12 0.02 -2.10
CA VAL A 77 1.90 -0.64 -0.80
C VAL A 77 0.62 -0.13 -0.14
N GLY A 78 0.44 1.19 -0.06
CA GLY A 78 -0.77 1.79 0.50
C GLY A 78 -2.04 1.38 -0.27
N LEU A 79 -1.96 1.27 -1.60
CA LEU A 79 -3.06 0.79 -2.45
C LEU A 79 -3.35 -0.69 -2.19
N ASN A 80 -2.32 -1.53 -2.10
CA ASN A 80 -2.48 -2.95 -1.78
C ASN A 80 -3.16 -3.16 -0.42
N ASP A 81 -2.76 -2.39 0.59
CA ASP A 81 -3.39 -2.45 1.92
C ASP A 81 -4.83 -1.94 1.92
N ALA A 82 -5.12 -0.90 1.14
CA ALA A 82 -6.47 -0.40 0.96
C ALA A 82 -7.37 -1.46 0.30
N LEU A 83 -6.90 -2.10 -0.78
CA LEU A 83 -7.60 -3.18 -1.47
C LEU A 83 -7.83 -4.40 -0.58
N LYS A 84 -6.84 -4.79 0.23
CA LYS A 84 -6.99 -5.89 1.21
C LYS A 84 -8.09 -5.59 2.24
N ARG A 85 -8.13 -4.36 2.77
CA ARG A 85 -9.17 -3.93 3.74
C ARG A 85 -10.58 -4.05 3.16
N GLU A 86 -10.75 -3.70 1.88
CA GLU A 86 -12.02 -3.80 1.17
C GLU A 86 -12.28 -5.19 0.57
N LYS A 87 -11.42 -6.18 0.82
CA LYS A 87 -11.49 -7.57 0.27
C LYS A 87 -11.44 -7.64 -1.26
N LEU A 88 -10.80 -6.65 -1.89
CA LEU A 88 -10.63 -6.57 -3.35
C LEU A 88 -9.26 -7.15 -3.77
N THR A 89 -8.94 -8.34 -3.28
CA THR A 89 -7.62 -8.97 -3.46
C THR A 89 -7.34 -9.49 -4.87
N ASN A 90 -8.35 -9.59 -5.71
CA ASN A 90 -8.24 -10.01 -7.11
C ASN A 90 -7.71 -8.92 -8.06
N ILE A 91 -7.62 -7.69 -7.60
CA ILE A 91 -7.11 -6.53 -8.38
C ILE A 91 -5.90 -5.86 -7.72
N THR A 92 -5.16 -6.61 -6.89
CA THR A 92 -3.97 -6.06 -6.22
C THR A 92 -2.88 -5.73 -7.24
N PRO A 93 -2.24 -4.56 -7.15
CA PRO A 93 -1.15 -4.21 -8.04
C PRO A 93 0.09 -5.05 -7.74
N ASP A 94 0.90 -5.26 -8.78
CA ASP A 94 2.22 -5.84 -8.60
C ASP A 94 3.14 -4.85 -7.89
N THR A 95 3.74 -5.30 -6.80
CA THR A 95 4.70 -4.56 -6.02
C THR A 95 6.07 -5.25 -6.07
N PHE A 96 7.14 -4.57 -5.67
CA PHE A 96 8.44 -5.24 -5.50
C PHE A 96 8.37 -6.43 -4.56
N TYR A 97 7.49 -6.36 -3.57
CA TYR A 97 7.27 -7.45 -2.61
C TYR A 97 6.59 -8.65 -3.26
N THR A 98 5.51 -8.45 -4.03
CA THR A 98 4.83 -9.53 -4.73
C THR A 98 5.73 -10.18 -5.77
N TYR A 99 6.53 -9.37 -6.48
CA TYR A 99 7.48 -9.87 -7.46
C TYR A 99 8.60 -10.70 -6.80
N ALA A 100 9.12 -10.26 -5.66
CA ALA A 100 10.11 -11.04 -4.89
C ALA A 100 9.55 -12.40 -4.44
N VAL A 101 8.33 -12.41 -3.88
CA VAL A 101 7.65 -13.66 -3.49
C VAL A 101 7.43 -14.58 -4.67
N THR A 102 6.98 -14.06 -5.81
CA THR A 102 6.76 -14.84 -7.04
C THR A 102 8.08 -15.42 -7.55
N THR A 103 9.15 -14.64 -7.52
CA THR A 103 10.50 -15.09 -7.92
C THR A 103 10.99 -16.22 -7.03
N ILE A 104 10.86 -16.10 -5.70
CA ILE A 104 11.25 -17.17 -4.77
C ILE A 104 10.44 -18.45 -5.02
N ASN A 105 9.13 -18.33 -5.24
CA ASN A 105 8.28 -19.48 -5.53
C ASN A 105 8.63 -20.13 -6.88
N ARG A 106 8.99 -19.34 -7.90
CA ARG A 106 9.49 -19.86 -9.17
C ARG A 106 10.81 -20.61 -8.98
N TRP A 107 11.77 -20.06 -8.21
CA TRP A 107 13.00 -20.77 -7.90
C TRP A 107 12.75 -22.10 -7.18
N LYS A 108 11.83 -22.13 -6.22
CA LYS A 108 11.45 -23.36 -5.53
C LYS A 108 10.94 -24.44 -6.50
N LYS A 109 10.18 -24.03 -7.54
CA LYS A 109 9.56 -24.94 -8.50
C LYS A 109 10.50 -25.34 -9.63
N ASP A 110 11.16 -24.36 -10.24
CA ASP A 110 11.79 -24.52 -11.55
C ASP A 110 13.33 -24.50 -11.47
N TYR A 111 13.90 -23.98 -10.35
CA TYR A 111 15.35 -23.80 -10.15
C TYR A 111 15.78 -24.22 -8.73
N PRO A 112 15.74 -25.55 -8.41
CA PRO A 112 15.97 -26.04 -7.06
C PRO A 112 17.37 -25.73 -6.50
N ASP A 113 18.39 -25.64 -7.37
CA ASP A 113 19.75 -25.28 -6.96
C ASP A 113 19.85 -23.83 -6.50
N THR A 114 19.21 -22.91 -7.23
CA THR A 114 19.10 -21.50 -6.84
C THR A 114 18.34 -21.34 -5.53
N TYR A 115 17.24 -22.07 -5.37
CA TYR A 115 16.48 -22.07 -4.12
C TYR A 115 17.27 -22.63 -2.93
N SER A 116 18.08 -23.67 -3.15
CA SER A 116 18.98 -24.22 -2.14
C SER A 116 20.04 -23.18 -1.73
N SER A 117 20.63 -22.49 -2.72
CA SER A 117 21.60 -21.40 -2.49
C SER A 117 20.99 -20.24 -1.73
N LEU A 118 19.76 -19.81 -2.07
CA LEU A 118 18.99 -18.83 -1.30
C LEU A 118 18.84 -19.26 0.16
N SER A 119 18.47 -20.52 0.39
CA SER A 119 18.28 -21.06 1.74
C SER A 119 19.57 -21.05 2.55
N LYS A 120 20.73 -21.29 1.92
CA LYS A 120 22.06 -21.23 2.59
C LYS A 120 22.40 -19.79 2.98
N LEU A 121 22.30 -18.85 2.04
CA LEU A 121 22.61 -17.42 2.30
C LEU A 121 21.71 -16.82 3.38
N LEU A 122 20.42 -17.18 3.40
CA LEU A 122 19.51 -16.73 4.45
C LEU A 122 19.84 -17.30 5.82
N LYS A 123 20.30 -18.58 5.89
CA LYS A 123 20.74 -19.19 7.17
C LYS A 123 21.93 -18.45 7.79
N GLU A 124 22.86 -17.96 6.98
CA GLU A 124 23.98 -17.14 7.45
C GLU A 124 23.47 -15.84 8.13
N GLN A 125 22.34 -15.33 7.69
CA GLN A 125 21.67 -14.18 8.29
C GLN A 125 20.64 -14.56 9.37
N LYS A 126 20.64 -15.82 9.84
CA LYS A 126 19.72 -16.36 10.85
C LYS A 126 18.22 -16.22 10.43
N MET A 127 17.96 -16.28 9.15
CA MET A 127 16.62 -16.18 8.57
C MET A 127 16.25 -17.47 7.80
N SER A 128 14.96 -17.81 7.78
CA SER A 128 14.44 -18.88 6.94
C SER A 128 13.73 -18.33 5.71
N VAL A 129 13.68 -19.10 4.61
CA VAL A 129 12.94 -18.70 3.39
C VAL A 129 11.46 -18.47 3.70
N SER A 130 10.87 -19.27 4.57
CA SER A 130 9.45 -19.11 4.96
C SER A 130 9.22 -17.80 5.71
N ARG A 131 10.15 -17.39 6.56
CA ARG A 131 10.10 -16.12 7.28
C ARG A 131 10.24 -14.95 6.30
N LEU A 132 11.22 -15.00 5.40
CA LEU A 132 11.40 -13.99 4.36
C LEU A 132 10.13 -13.79 3.53
N ILE A 133 9.50 -14.88 3.06
CA ILE A 133 8.24 -14.82 2.31
C ILE A 133 7.12 -14.19 3.14
N SER A 134 7.02 -14.53 4.43
CA SER A 134 6.00 -13.95 5.32
C SER A 134 6.20 -12.43 5.51
N GLU A 135 7.43 -12.00 5.75
CA GLU A 135 7.76 -10.58 5.92
C GLU A 135 7.57 -9.80 4.61
N LEU A 136 7.97 -10.36 3.46
CA LEU A 136 7.68 -9.76 2.14
C LEU A 136 6.17 -9.61 1.89
N LYS A 137 5.35 -10.60 2.23
CA LYS A 137 3.89 -10.51 2.13
C LYS A 137 3.29 -9.42 3.02
N ASN A 138 3.96 -9.09 4.11
CA ASN A 138 3.60 -7.99 5.01
C ASN A 138 4.21 -6.65 4.59
N CYS A 139 4.85 -6.59 3.41
CA CYS A 139 5.51 -5.40 2.87
C CYS A 139 6.60 -4.84 3.80
N ASP A 140 7.34 -5.74 4.47
CA ASP A 140 8.47 -5.36 5.31
C ASP A 140 9.66 -4.91 4.46
N GLU A 141 10.12 -3.67 4.69
CA GLU A 141 11.21 -3.05 3.91
C GLU A 141 12.55 -3.76 4.15
N SER A 142 12.83 -4.14 5.40
CA SER A 142 14.07 -4.85 5.74
C SER A 142 14.15 -6.21 5.03
N ALA A 143 13.02 -6.91 4.92
CA ALA A 143 12.96 -8.18 4.19
C ALA A 143 13.19 -7.99 2.68
N LEU A 144 12.68 -6.90 2.11
CA LEU A 144 12.93 -6.57 0.71
C LEU A 144 14.39 -6.23 0.46
N ASP A 145 15.03 -5.47 1.35
CA ASP A 145 16.45 -5.11 1.24
C ASP A 145 17.35 -6.34 1.39
N ILE A 146 17.03 -7.25 2.31
CA ILE A 146 17.73 -8.54 2.40
C ILE A 146 17.64 -9.30 1.08
N PHE A 147 16.44 -9.38 0.49
CA PHE A 147 16.24 -10.06 -0.78
C PHE A 147 17.02 -9.38 -1.93
N LYS A 148 16.97 -8.05 -2.04
CA LYS A 148 17.73 -7.27 -3.03
C LYS A 148 19.23 -7.53 -2.92
N ASN A 149 19.77 -7.57 -1.71
CA ASN A 149 21.20 -7.77 -1.47
C ASN A 149 21.68 -9.19 -1.82
N ILE A 150 20.83 -10.20 -1.64
CA ILE A 150 21.15 -11.60 -1.95
C ILE A 150 20.93 -11.90 -3.45
N TYR A 151 20.00 -11.20 -4.09
CA TYR A 151 19.57 -11.49 -5.47
C TYR A 151 20.71 -11.56 -6.49
N PRO A 152 21.68 -10.62 -6.54
CA PRO A 152 22.79 -10.67 -7.47
C PRO A 152 23.66 -11.94 -7.35
N ALA A 153 23.86 -12.42 -6.11
CA ALA A 153 24.63 -13.66 -5.87
C ALA A 153 23.92 -14.92 -6.44
N LEU A 154 22.61 -14.87 -6.61
CA LEU A 154 21.78 -15.97 -7.13
C LEU A 154 21.51 -15.86 -8.63
N THR A 155 21.78 -14.70 -9.25
CA THR A 155 21.40 -14.38 -10.64
C THR A 155 22.59 -13.91 -11.48
N SER A 156 23.80 -14.37 -11.17
CA SER A 156 25.03 -14.04 -11.91
C SER A 156 25.28 -12.52 -11.98
N GLY A 157 25.01 -11.79 -10.90
CA GLY A 157 25.28 -10.36 -10.78
C GLY A 157 24.13 -9.43 -11.22
N SER A 158 22.98 -9.97 -11.65
CA SER A 158 21.83 -9.14 -12.03
C SER A 158 21.21 -8.45 -10.81
N GLU A 159 20.91 -7.16 -10.90
CA GLU A 159 20.17 -6.44 -9.87
C GLU A 159 18.69 -6.81 -9.86
N PHE A 160 18.08 -6.79 -8.67
CA PHE A 160 16.64 -6.98 -8.54
C PHE A 160 15.89 -5.71 -8.97
N ASN A 161 15.40 -5.69 -10.20
CA ASN A 161 14.61 -4.59 -10.74
C ASN A 161 13.36 -5.10 -11.46
N PRO A 162 12.19 -5.17 -10.78
CA PRO A 162 10.95 -5.66 -11.40
C PRO A 162 10.38 -4.73 -12.48
N LEU A 163 10.80 -3.46 -12.56
CA LEU A 163 10.33 -2.54 -13.59
C LEU A 163 10.81 -2.92 -14.99
N VAL A 164 11.96 -3.60 -15.09
CA VAL A 164 12.48 -4.07 -16.38
C VAL A 164 11.64 -5.21 -16.98
N SER A 165 10.90 -5.93 -16.15
CA SER A 165 10.03 -7.03 -16.60
C SER A 165 8.63 -6.58 -17.01
N SER A 166 8.20 -5.36 -16.65
CA SER A 166 6.89 -4.79 -17.02
C SER A 166 6.91 -4.04 -18.36
N GLU A 167 8.09 -3.79 -18.93
CA GLU A 167 8.23 -3.21 -20.29
C GLU A 167 8.03 -4.22 -21.43
N VAL A 168 7.67 -5.46 -21.11
CA VAL A 168 7.38 -6.52 -22.10
C VAL A 168 5.90 -6.86 -22.10
N LEU A 169 5.05 -5.84 -22.19
CA LEU A 169 3.67 -6.03 -22.66
C LEU A 169 3.41 -5.05 -23.80
N PRO A 170 3.04 -5.61 -24.98
CA PRO A 170 2.74 -4.81 -26.16
C PRO A 170 1.52 -3.93 -25.98
#